data_0523bde97a18ff430aaf47e7443e94e3
#
_entry.id   0523bde97a18ff430aaf47e7443e94e3
#
_cell.length_a   1.000
_cell.length_b   1.000
_cell.length_c   1.000
_cell.angle_alpha   90.00
_cell.angle_beta   90.00
_cell.angle_gamma   90.00
#
_symmetry.space_group_name_H-M   'P 1'
#
loop_
_entity.id
_entity.type
_entity.pdbx_description
1 polymer ?
#
loop_
_entity_poly.entity_id
_entity_poly.type
_entity_poly.pdbx_seq_one_letter_code
_entity_poly.pdbx_strand_id
1 'polypeptide(L)'
;MKLLLDTHTFIWWDSEPARLSPQALALCQDRQNVLLLSVVSVWEMQIKLQLGKLRLALPLKEIIETQQQTNSIEILPVTLAHVLALESLLAYHKDGSTTK
;
A
#
# COMPACT_ATOMS: atom_id res chain seq x y z
N MET A 1 14.29 9.45 0.07
CA MET A 1 12.93 9.84 -0.40
C MET A 1 11.89 8.96 0.29
N LYS A 2 10.74 9.51 0.56
CA LYS A 2 9.64 8.73 1.12
C LYS A 2 8.70 8.28 0.02
N LEU A 3 8.41 6.99 -0.01
CA LEU A 3 7.56 6.38 -1.03
C LEU A 3 6.33 5.79 -0.38
N LEU A 4 5.16 6.29 -0.74
CA LEU A 4 3.90 5.71 -0.26
C LEU A 4 3.50 4.59 -1.20
N LEU A 5 3.41 3.38 -0.67
CA LEU A 5 3.03 2.21 -1.46
C LEU A 5 1.51 2.09 -1.47
N ASP A 6 0.94 1.88 -2.65
CA ASP A 6 -0.47 1.51 -2.69
C ASP A 6 -0.61 0.04 -2.32
N THR A 7 -1.84 -0.39 -2.16
CA THR A 7 -2.12 -1.75 -1.69
C THR A 7 -1.51 -2.81 -2.58
N HIS A 8 -1.66 -2.68 -3.89
CA HIS A 8 -1.14 -3.67 -4.84
C HIS A 8 0.39 -3.68 -4.86
N THR A 9 1.00 -2.50 -4.83
CA THR A 9 2.46 -2.39 -4.82
C THR A 9 3.03 -3.06 -3.58
N PHE A 10 2.41 -2.85 -2.42
CA PHE A 10 2.85 -3.49 -1.19
C PHE A 10 2.76 -5.02 -1.29
N ILE A 11 1.63 -5.53 -1.77
CA ILE A 11 1.43 -6.98 -1.91
C ILE A 11 2.46 -7.58 -2.85
N TRP A 12 2.68 -6.95 -4.01
CA TRP A 12 3.67 -7.43 -4.96
C TRP A 12 5.08 -7.34 -4.42
N TRP A 13 5.41 -6.25 -3.74
CA TRP A 13 6.72 -6.10 -3.12
C TRP A 13 7.00 -7.22 -2.12
N ASP A 14 6.00 -7.58 -1.33
CA ASP A 14 6.13 -8.65 -0.34
C ASP A 14 6.18 -10.03 -0.99
N SER A 15 5.25 -10.31 -1.90
CA SER A 15 4.97 -11.69 -2.35
C SER A 15 5.41 -11.98 -3.77
N GLU A 16 5.37 -11.00 -4.64
CA GLU A 16 5.64 -11.21 -6.07
C GLU A 16 6.39 -10.01 -6.66
N PRO A 17 7.63 -9.76 -6.21
CA PRO A 17 8.38 -8.58 -6.68
C PRO A 17 8.55 -8.51 -8.19
N ALA A 18 8.52 -9.65 -8.87
CA ALA A 18 8.65 -9.69 -10.31
C ALA A 18 7.48 -9.01 -11.04
N ARG A 19 6.36 -8.79 -10.36
CA ARG A 19 5.22 -8.08 -10.94
C ARG A 19 5.40 -6.56 -10.93
N LEU A 20 6.35 -6.07 -10.15
CA LEU A 20 6.66 -4.65 -10.15
C LEU A 20 7.45 -4.29 -11.40
N SER A 21 7.25 -3.07 -11.91
CA SER A 21 8.10 -2.58 -12.98
C SER A 21 9.55 -2.50 -12.50
N PRO A 22 10.54 -2.57 -13.40
CA PRO A 22 11.94 -2.44 -12.99
C PRO A 22 12.21 -1.15 -12.21
N GLN A 23 11.54 -0.05 -12.59
CA GLN A 23 11.70 1.22 -11.89
C GLN A 23 11.13 1.17 -10.48
N ALA A 24 9.92 0.61 -10.33
CA ALA A 24 9.29 0.48 -9.02
C ALA A 24 10.10 -0.44 -8.11
N LEU A 25 10.58 -1.54 -8.66
CA LEU A 25 11.40 -2.49 -7.89
C LEU A 25 12.68 -1.83 -7.40
N ALA A 26 13.36 -1.08 -8.28
CA ALA A 26 14.59 -0.39 -7.91
C ALA A 26 14.34 0.63 -6.80
N LEU A 27 13.23 1.37 -6.87
CA LEU A 27 12.89 2.34 -5.84
C LEU A 27 12.62 1.67 -4.50
N CYS A 28 11.95 0.54 -4.50
CA CYS A 28 11.66 -0.19 -3.26
C CYS A 28 12.91 -0.84 -2.68
N GLN A 29 13.85 -1.23 -3.51
CA GLN A 29 15.09 -1.87 -3.05
C GLN A 29 16.14 -0.86 -2.55
N ASP A 30 15.99 0.41 -2.90
CA ASP A 30 16.93 1.45 -2.50
C ASP A 30 16.72 1.76 -1.01
N ARG A 31 17.72 1.42 -0.19
CA ARG A 31 17.63 1.58 1.25
C ARG A 31 17.62 3.05 1.70
N GLN A 32 17.95 3.97 0.82
CA GLN A 32 17.84 5.39 1.15
C GLN A 32 16.38 5.87 1.09
N ASN A 33 15.51 5.09 0.46
CA ASN A 33 14.10 5.40 0.43
C ASN A 33 13.39 4.80 1.65
N VAL A 34 12.46 5.56 2.20
CA VAL A 34 11.60 5.09 3.30
C VAL A 34 10.28 4.65 2.68
N LEU A 35 9.94 3.39 2.87
CA LEU A 35 8.68 2.85 2.36
C LEU A 35 7.58 3.08 3.38
N LEU A 36 6.48 3.64 2.92
CA LEU A 36 5.33 3.98 3.76
C LEU A 36 4.12 3.20 3.30
N LEU A 37 3.34 2.69 4.26
CA LEU A 37 2.08 2.00 3.98
C LEU A 37 0.99 2.63 4.84
N SER A 38 -0.09 3.08 4.19
CA SER A 38 -1.20 3.67 4.91
C SER A 38 -1.98 2.61 5.69
N VAL A 39 -2.46 2.97 6.86
CA VAL A 39 -3.36 2.11 7.63
C VAL A 39 -4.65 1.83 6.85
N VAL A 40 -5.03 2.72 5.94
CA VAL A 40 -6.18 2.49 5.05
C VAL A 40 -5.91 1.32 4.11
N SER A 41 -4.68 1.19 3.60
CA SER A 41 -4.31 0.04 2.77
C SER A 41 -4.37 -1.26 3.56
N VAL A 42 -3.94 -1.23 4.82
CA VAL A 42 -4.04 -2.40 5.69
C VAL A 42 -5.50 -2.78 5.90
N TRP A 43 -6.35 -1.79 6.13
CA TRP A 43 -7.79 -2.01 6.29
C TRP A 43 -8.40 -2.61 5.02
N GLU A 44 -8.04 -2.07 3.87
CA GLU A 44 -8.53 -2.59 2.59
C GLU A 44 -8.12 -4.05 2.41
N MET A 45 -6.87 -4.39 2.70
CA MET A 45 -6.40 -5.77 2.60
C MET A 45 -7.17 -6.69 3.54
N GLN A 46 -7.44 -6.24 4.75
CA GLN A 46 -8.19 -7.04 5.72
C GLN A 46 -9.60 -7.34 5.23
N ILE A 47 -10.27 -6.33 4.67
CA ILE A 47 -11.60 -6.52 4.12
C ILE A 47 -11.57 -7.52 2.97
N LYS A 48 -10.61 -7.38 2.07
CA LYS A 48 -10.49 -8.27 0.91
C LYS A 48 -10.18 -9.70 1.31
N LEU A 49 -9.38 -9.88 2.36
CA LEU A 49 -9.11 -11.22 2.90
C LEU A 49 -10.39 -11.87 3.42
N GLN A 50 -11.19 -11.12 4.16
CA GLN A 50 -12.44 -11.64 4.71
C GLN A 50 -13.46 -11.95 3.62
N LEU A 51 -13.44 -11.21 2.53
CA LEU A 51 -14.33 -11.44 1.41
C LEU A 51 -13.84 -12.53 0.45
N GLY A 52 -12.67 -13.09 0.71
CA GLY A 52 -12.09 -14.10 -0.18
C GLY A 52 -11.55 -13.56 -1.49
N LYS A 53 -11.37 -12.23 -1.58
CA LYS A 53 -10.88 -11.58 -2.80
C LYS A 53 -9.37 -11.41 -2.80
N LEU A 54 -8.71 -11.69 -1.69
CA LEU A 54 -7.27 -11.60 -1.56
C LEU A 54 -6.79 -12.85 -0.82
N ARG A 55 -5.71 -13.43 -1.31
CA ARG A 55 -5.06 -14.56 -0.64
C ARG A 55 -3.61 -14.22 -0.38
N LEU A 56 -3.18 -14.49 0.85
CA LEU A 56 -1.80 -14.27 1.27
C LEU A 56 -1.26 -15.57 1.85
N ALA A 57 0.05 -15.80 1.66
CA ALA A 57 0.70 -17.01 2.17
C ALA A 57 0.77 -17.03 3.69
N LEU A 58 0.83 -15.84 4.32
CA LEU A 58 0.93 -15.69 5.75
C LEU A 58 -0.15 -14.73 6.24
N PRO A 59 -0.51 -14.79 7.54
CA PRO A 59 -1.43 -13.80 8.10
C PRO A 59 -0.93 -12.37 7.86
N LEU A 60 -1.84 -11.47 7.59
CA LEU A 60 -1.50 -10.09 7.29
C LEU A 60 -0.64 -9.45 8.38
N LYS A 61 -0.96 -9.73 9.64
CA LYS A 61 -0.18 -9.20 10.76
C LYS A 61 1.29 -9.60 10.65
N GLU A 62 1.56 -10.85 10.31
CA GLU A 62 2.94 -11.34 10.21
C GLU A 62 3.65 -10.72 9.03
N ILE A 63 2.96 -10.53 7.91
CA ILE A 63 3.54 -9.88 6.75
C ILE A 63 3.96 -8.46 7.09
N ILE A 64 3.09 -7.71 7.76
CA ILE A 64 3.38 -6.33 8.14
C ILE A 64 4.54 -6.27 9.11
N GLU A 65 4.54 -7.13 10.13
CA GLU A 65 5.61 -7.15 11.12
C GLU A 65 6.95 -7.49 10.49
N THR A 66 6.96 -8.45 9.57
CA THR A 66 8.18 -8.83 8.86
C THR A 66 8.70 -7.67 8.02
N GLN A 67 7.82 -6.98 7.32
CA GLN A 67 8.22 -5.84 6.49
C GLN A 67 8.74 -4.68 7.34
N GLN A 68 8.15 -4.46 8.52
CA GLN A 68 8.65 -3.45 9.44
C GLN A 68 10.06 -3.78 9.94
N GLN A 69 10.31 -5.05 10.23
CA GLN A 69 11.61 -5.49 10.73
C GLN A 69 12.68 -5.58 9.64
N THR A 70 12.31 -6.08 8.47
CA THR A 70 13.26 -6.37 7.40
C THR A 70 13.52 -5.16 6.52
N ASN A 71 12.48 -4.42 6.17
CA ASN A 71 12.55 -3.32 5.22
C ASN A 71 12.23 -1.97 5.85
N SER A 72 12.02 -1.94 7.14
CA SER A 72 11.74 -0.71 7.90
C SER A 72 10.54 0.07 7.36
N ILE A 73 9.53 -0.65 6.87
CA ILE A 73 8.31 0.00 6.40
C ILE A 73 7.64 0.74 7.56
N GLU A 74 7.22 1.96 7.31
CA GLU A 74 6.49 2.76 8.29
C GLU A 74 5.01 2.76 7.97
N ILE A 75 4.20 2.60 9.00
CA ILE A 75 2.75 2.64 8.85
C ILE A 75 2.28 4.07 9.09
N LEU A 76 1.57 4.63 8.12
CA LEU A 76 1.01 5.97 8.24
C LEU A 76 -0.38 5.88 8.88
N PRO A 77 -0.59 6.55 10.02
CA PRO A 77 -1.92 6.59 10.62
C PRO A 77 -2.87 7.43 9.79
N VAL A 78 -4.16 7.15 9.90
CA VAL A 78 -5.19 7.96 9.25
C VAL A 78 -5.62 9.05 10.20
N THR A 79 -5.59 10.29 9.73
CA THR A 79 -6.10 11.44 10.48
C THR A 79 -7.34 11.97 9.78
N LEU A 80 -8.10 12.79 10.49
CA LEU A 80 -9.27 13.45 9.91
C LEU A 80 -8.86 14.26 8.67
N ALA A 81 -7.74 14.98 8.76
CA ALA A 81 -7.25 15.76 7.63
C ALA A 81 -6.98 14.88 6.41
N HIS A 82 -6.41 13.69 6.61
CA HIS A 82 -6.15 12.75 5.52
C HIS A 82 -7.44 12.24 4.89
N VAL A 83 -8.44 11.95 5.71
CA VAL A 83 -9.73 11.49 5.21
C VAL A 83 -10.41 12.58 4.37
N LEU A 84 -10.37 13.80 4.84
CA LEU A 84 -10.97 14.92 4.12
C LEU A 84 -10.22 15.22 2.82
N ALA A 85 -8.90 15.10 2.84
CA ALA A 85 -8.10 15.27 1.63
C ALA A 85 -8.43 14.20 0.58
N LEU A 86 -8.75 13.00 1.03
CA LEU A 86 -9.12 11.89 0.13
C LEU A 86 -10.39 12.21 -0.65
N GLU A 87 -11.32 12.92 -0.04
CA GLU A 87 -12.54 13.34 -0.73
C GLU A 87 -12.20 14.15 -1.98
N SER A 88 -11.27 15.08 -1.88
CA SER A 88 -10.85 15.89 -3.02
C SER A 88 -10.22 15.01 -4.11
N LEU A 89 -9.39 14.05 -3.73
CA LEU A 89 -8.78 13.14 -4.68
C LEU A 89 -9.81 12.29 -5.41
N LEU A 90 -10.78 11.76 -4.66
CA LEU A 90 -11.83 10.94 -5.25
C LEU A 90 -12.70 11.76 -6.20
N ALA A 91 -13.03 12.99 -5.82
CA ALA A 91 -13.81 13.88 -6.67
C ALA A 91 -13.06 14.16 -7.98
N TYR A 92 -11.77 14.41 -7.90
CA TYR A 92 -10.94 14.65 -9.07
C TYR A 92 -10.92 13.42 -9.98
N HIS A 93 -10.74 12.24 -9.42
CA HIS A 93 -10.74 11.01 -10.18
C HIS A 93 -12.09 10.74 -10.85
N LYS A 94 -13.18 11.02 -10.15
CA LYS A 94 -14.50 10.87 -10.71
C LYS A 94 -14.68 11.75 -11.94
N ASP A 95 -14.25 12.99 -11.84
CA ASP A 95 -14.37 13.92 -12.94
C ASP A 95 -13.53 13.48 -14.13
N GLY A 96 -12.39 12.90 -13.85
CA GLY A 96 -11.49 12.45 -14.90
C GLY A 96 -11.88 11.13 -15.51
N SER A 97 -12.54 10.28 -14.74
CA SER A 97 -12.88 8.95 -15.22
C SER A 97 -14.31 8.84 -15.67
N THR A 98 -15.05 9.67 -15.25
CA THR A 98 -16.27 9.54 -15.36
C THR A 98 -17.08 9.82 -16.01
N THR A 99 -16.68 10.02 -15.80
CA THR A 99 -17.26 10.10 -16.01
C THR A 99 -17.97 9.24 -16.34
N LYS A 100 -18.10 8.56 -16.09
CA LYS A 100 -18.63 7.76 -16.07
C LYS A 100 -18.93 7.22 -16.19
#